data_64b4ff4e9227c48eedcf3e5e80f51134
#
_entry.id   64b4ff4e9227c48eedcf3e5e80f51134
#
_cell.length_a   1.000
_cell.length_b   1.000
_cell.length_c   1.000
_cell.angle_alpha   90.00
_cell.angle_beta   90.00
_cell.angle_gamma   90.00
#
_symmetry.space_group_name_H-M   'P 1'
#
loop_
_entity.id
_entity.type
_entity.pdbx_description
1 polymer ?
#
loop_
_entity_poly.entity_id
_entity_poly.type
_entity_poly.pdbx_seq_one_letter_code
_entity_poly.pdbx_strand_id
1 'polypeptide(L)'
;MKLTVKLLLIVVLSCVFASAQTPSESKNFAKGGVTFDYPNGWNLQEMNNDDALDLVLSRPNNDLMIKVFVHKGRITPEKLPDAKKAFIDPYINANNKQFVAMGADPKQSPDASEIGGVKADGVNIAASLGGVAGAAKIYWALVGQRVVVLTLFGPDPEIKKFAPVWDQVRTSLKIEDPKPAASPSPSP
;
A
#
# COMPACT_ATOMS: atom_id res chain seq x y z
N MET A 1 -75.28 -0.80 -11.94
CA MET A 1 -74.08 -0.78 -12.82
C MET A 1 -72.85 -0.59 -11.96
N LYS A 2 -72.08 -1.66 -11.71
CA LYS A 2 -70.89 -1.63 -10.85
C LYS A 2 -69.68 -1.62 -11.78
N LEU A 3 -68.98 -0.49 -11.82
CA LEU A 3 -67.76 -0.34 -12.62
C LEU A 3 -66.53 -0.77 -11.76
N THR A 4 -65.99 -1.93 -12.06
CA THR A 4 -64.79 -2.46 -11.40
C THR A 4 -63.55 -1.89 -12.10
N VAL A 5 -62.85 -0.97 -11.44
CA VAL A 5 -61.56 -0.46 -11.89
C VAL A 5 -60.47 -1.46 -11.47
N LYS A 6 -59.90 -2.17 -12.44
CA LYS A 6 -58.72 -2.99 -12.24
C LYS A 6 -57.46 -2.09 -12.22
N LEU A 7 -56.88 -1.89 -11.05
CA LEU A 7 -55.59 -1.20 -10.86
C LEU A 7 -54.49 -2.15 -11.29
N LEU A 8 -53.89 -1.90 -12.44
CA LEU A 8 -52.73 -2.65 -12.96
C LEU A 8 -51.47 -2.11 -12.28
N LEU A 9 -50.95 -2.87 -11.30
CA LEU A 9 -49.70 -2.55 -10.59
C LEU A 9 -48.53 -2.94 -11.48
N ILE A 10 -47.94 -1.99 -12.20
CA ILE A 10 -46.70 -2.20 -12.96
C ILE A 10 -45.54 -2.09 -11.96
N VAL A 11 -45.01 -3.25 -11.53
CA VAL A 11 -43.73 -3.33 -10.79
C VAL A 11 -42.63 -3.13 -11.80
N VAL A 12 -42.07 -1.92 -11.85
CA VAL A 12 -40.85 -1.64 -12.61
C VAL A 12 -39.69 -2.21 -11.80
N LEU A 13 -39.23 -3.40 -12.19
CA LEU A 13 -38.05 -4.03 -11.66
C LEU A 13 -36.82 -3.28 -12.19
N SER A 14 -36.36 -2.26 -11.44
CA SER A 14 -35.16 -1.52 -11.75
C SER A 14 -33.94 -2.46 -11.53
N CYS A 15 -33.49 -3.13 -12.59
CA CYS A 15 -32.21 -3.81 -12.61
C CYS A 15 -31.11 -2.74 -12.45
N VAL A 16 -30.64 -2.55 -11.22
CA VAL A 16 -29.40 -1.84 -10.97
C VAL A 16 -28.28 -2.71 -11.56
N PHE A 17 -27.87 -2.38 -12.79
CA PHE A 17 -26.63 -2.90 -13.33
C PHE A 17 -25.49 -2.32 -12.48
N ALA A 18 -25.11 -3.07 -11.43
CA ALA A 18 -23.79 -2.88 -10.85
C ALA A 18 -22.79 -3.07 -12.00
N SER A 19 -22.23 -1.97 -12.47
CA SER A 19 -21.10 -2.01 -13.42
C SER A 19 -19.99 -2.77 -12.72
N ALA A 20 -19.93 -4.08 -12.95
CA ALA A 20 -18.78 -4.88 -12.60
C ALA A 20 -17.61 -4.26 -13.39
N GLN A 21 -16.77 -3.48 -12.70
CA GLN A 21 -15.49 -3.04 -13.27
C GLN A 21 -14.78 -4.32 -13.67
N THR A 22 -14.60 -4.52 -14.97
CA THR A 22 -13.78 -5.61 -15.51
C THR A 22 -12.46 -5.57 -14.75
N PRO A 23 -12.01 -6.69 -14.13
CA PRO A 23 -10.73 -6.71 -13.45
C PRO A 23 -9.68 -6.18 -14.42
N SER A 24 -9.08 -5.05 -14.11
CA SER A 24 -7.94 -4.55 -14.88
C SER A 24 -6.92 -5.67 -14.89
N GLU A 25 -6.39 -6.03 -16.09
CA GLU A 25 -5.33 -7.03 -16.17
C GLU A 25 -4.28 -6.73 -15.11
N SER A 26 -3.98 -7.74 -14.31
CA SER A 26 -3.02 -7.63 -13.22
C SER A 26 -1.63 -8.02 -13.74
N LYS A 27 -0.63 -7.26 -13.36
CA LYS A 27 0.78 -7.61 -13.51
C LYS A 27 1.28 -8.19 -12.21
N ASN A 28 2.23 -9.11 -12.29
CA ASN A 28 2.93 -9.64 -11.14
C ASN A 28 4.37 -9.12 -11.10
N PHE A 29 4.79 -8.62 -9.94
CA PHE A 29 6.18 -8.33 -9.64
C PHE A 29 6.78 -9.54 -8.90
N ALA A 30 7.98 -9.97 -9.31
CA ALA A 30 8.71 -11.06 -8.67
C ALA A 30 10.23 -10.80 -8.75
N LYS A 31 10.85 -10.37 -7.63
CA LYS A 31 12.29 -10.12 -7.54
C LYS A 31 12.75 -10.17 -6.08
N GLY A 32 13.93 -10.72 -5.83
CA GLY A 32 14.59 -10.70 -4.51
C GLY A 32 13.79 -11.36 -3.40
N GLY A 33 12.97 -12.40 -3.72
CA GLY A 33 12.08 -13.06 -2.77
C GLY A 33 10.86 -12.23 -2.40
N VAL A 34 10.52 -11.22 -3.17
CA VAL A 34 9.32 -10.39 -3.00
C VAL A 34 8.43 -10.58 -4.22
N THR A 35 7.16 -10.90 -3.99
CA THR A 35 6.16 -10.96 -5.05
C THR A 35 4.91 -10.20 -4.63
N PHE A 36 4.26 -9.53 -5.57
CA PHE A 36 2.94 -8.94 -5.40
C PHE A 36 2.29 -8.60 -6.73
N ASP A 37 0.97 -8.44 -6.73
CA ASP A 37 0.19 -8.08 -7.90
C ASP A 37 -0.14 -6.59 -7.90
N TYR A 38 -0.14 -5.98 -9.09
CA TYR A 38 -0.51 -4.59 -9.30
C TYR A 38 -1.23 -4.39 -10.64
N PRO A 39 -2.06 -3.35 -10.82
CA PRO A 39 -2.83 -3.18 -12.04
C PRO A 39 -1.96 -2.88 -13.27
N ASN A 40 -2.38 -3.38 -14.42
CA ASN A 40 -1.83 -2.91 -15.70
C ASN A 40 -2.04 -1.39 -15.83
N GLY A 41 -1.11 -0.71 -16.51
CA GLY A 41 -1.16 0.75 -16.69
C GLY A 41 -0.59 1.57 -15.53
N TRP A 42 -0.17 0.94 -14.41
CA TRP A 42 0.64 1.59 -13.39
C TRP A 42 2.13 1.48 -13.72
N ASN A 43 2.87 2.53 -13.42
CA ASN A 43 4.32 2.55 -13.55
C ASN A 43 4.94 1.95 -12.29
N LEU A 44 5.83 0.97 -12.47
CA LEU A 44 6.64 0.41 -11.40
C LEU A 44 8.09 0.85 -11.61
N GLN A 45 8.66 1.52 -10.63
CA GLN A 45 10.05 1.97 -10.63
C GLN A 45 10.77 1.37 -9.43
N GLU A 46 11.94 0.78 -9.66
CA GLU A 46 12.86 0.37 -8.60
C GLU A 46 13.82 1.52 -8.30
N MET A 47 13.91 1.88 -7.03
CA MET A 47 14.85 2.88 -6.53
C MET A 47 16.14 2.19 -6.12
N ASN A 48 17.28 2.84 -6.37
CA ASN A 48 18.56 2.28 -5.95
C ASN A 48 18.70 2.33 -4.42
N ASN A 49 18.80 1.17 -3.81
CA ASN A 49 18.97 1.02 -2.36
C ASN A 49 19.70 -0.30 -2.06
N ASP A 50 20.88 -0.19 -1.44
CA ASP A 50 21.73 -1.35 -1.17
C ASP A 50 21.15 -2.26 -0.07
N ASP A 51 20.44 -1.67 0.91
CA ASP A 51 19.92 -2.37 2.09
C ASP A 51 18.49 -2.89 1.90
N ALA A 52 17.80 -2.45 0.85
CA ALA A 52 16.40 -2.79 0.63
C ALA A 52 16.07 -2.99 -0.85
N LEU A 53 14.96 -3.70 -1.10
CA LEU A 53 14.19 -3.56 -2.32
C LEU A 53 13.23 -2.38 -2.08
N ASP A 54 13.40 -1.32 -2.83
CA ASP A 54 12.65 -0.07 -2.70
C ASP A 54 11.93 0.21 -4.02
N LEU A 55 10.61 0.09 -4.03
CA LEU A 55 9.78 0.14 -5.23
C LEU A 55 8.74 1.25 -5.10
N VAL A 56 8.50 1.95 -6.20
CA VAL A 56 7.46 2.97 -6.31
C VAL A 56 6.49 2.57 -7.42
N LEU A 57 5.24 2.38 -7.06
CA LEU A 57 4.11 2.24 -7.97
C LEU A 57 3.42 3.60 -8.07
N SER A 58 3.26 4.11 -9.28
CA SER A 58 2.58 5.37 -9.52
C SER A 58 1.65 5.28 -10.73
N ARG A 59 0.62 6.12 -10.72
CA ARG A 59 -0.20 6.34 -11.91
C ARG A 59 0.54 7.22 -12.92
N PRO A 60 0.15 7.18 -14.20
CA PRO A 60 0.78 8.00 -15.24
C PRO A 60 0.77 9.51 -14.93
N ASN A 61 -0.26 10.01 -14.21
CA ASN A 61 -0.38 11.41 -13.77
C ASN A 61 0.26 11.71 -12.41
N ASN A 62 0.86 10.70 -11.76
CA ASN A 62 1.55 10.82 -10.46
C ASN A 62 0.71 11.42 -9.32
N ASP A 63 -0.62 11.29 -9.38
CA ASP A 63 -1.54 11.80 -8.36
C ASP A 63 -1.69 10.85 -7.16
N LEU A 64 -1.29 9.60 -7.31
CA LEU A 64 -1.28 8.58 -6.26
C LEU A 64 -0.04 7.72 -6.38
N MET A 65 0.59 7.44 -5.26
CA MET A 65 1.80 6.64 -5.18
C MET A 65 1.66 5.56 -4.10
N ILE A 66 2.09 4.35 -4.41
CA ILE A 66 2.29 3.26 -3.44
C ILE A 66 3.78 2.94 -3.41
N LYS A 67 4.38 3.01 -2.23
CA LYS A 67 5.77 2.62 -2.04
C LYS A 67 5.83 1.28 -1.31
N VAL A 68 6.65 0.36 -1.82
CA VAL A 68 6.93 -0.95 -1.21
C VAL A 68 8.41 -0.98 -0.87
N PHE A 69 8.72 -0.97 0.41
CA PHE A 69 10.08 -1.11 0.92
C PHE A 69 10.20 -2.46 1.64
N VAL A 70 11.18 -3.27 1.25
CA VAL A 70 11.46 -4.57 1.88
C VAL A 70 12.94 -4.64 2.22
N HIS A 71 13.27 -4.62 3.50
CA HIS A 71 14.65 -4.75 3.97
C HIS A 71 15.25 -6.08 3.52
N LYS A 72 16.49 -6.07 3.00
CA LYS A 72 17.14 -7.29 2.48
C LYS A 72 17.66 -8.22 3.59
N GLY A 73 18.05 -7.65 4.73
CA GLY A 73 18.58 -8.39 5.86
C GLY A 73 17.50 -9.09 6.68
N ARG A 74 17.93 -10.09 7.44
CA ARG A 74 17.09 -10.79 8.43
C ARG A 74 16.93 -9.94 9.67
N ILE A 75 15.69 -9.79 10.11
CA ILE A 75 15.33 -9.13 11.36
C ILE A 75 14.53 -10.13 12.19
N THR A 76 14.91 -10.33 13.44
CA THR A 76 14.11 -11.14 14.38
C THR A 76 13.08 -10.26 15.10
N PRO A 77 12.02 -10.83 15.68
CA PRO A 77 11.01 -10.07 16.42
C PRO A 77 11.63 -9.18 17.53
N GLU A 78 12.67 -9.68 18.21
CA GLU A 78 13.36 -8.95 19.28
C GLU A 78 14.11 -7.73 18.77
N LYS A 79 14.53 -7.74 17.48
CA LYS A 79 15.24 -6.66 16.81
C LYS A 79 14.32 -5.67 16.08
N LEU A 80 13.03 -5.96 16.01
CA LEU A 80 12.07 -5.09 15.35
C LEU A 80 12.02 -3.67 15.97
N PRO A 81 12.07 -3.49 17.32
CA PRO A 81 12.14 -2.16 17.91
C PRO A 81 13.37 -1.36 17.50
N ASP A 82 14.52 -2.00 17.37
CA ASP A 82 15.77 -1.36 16.92
C ASP A 82 15.65 -0.94 15.44
N ALA A 83 15.14 -1.84 14.61
CA ALA A 83 14.88 -1.57 13.19
C ALA A 83 13.87 -0.41 13.01
N LYS A 84 12.83 -0.36 13.85
CA LYS A 84 11.87 0.75 13.84
C LYS A 84 12.58 2.08 14.09
N LYS A 85 13.41 2.18 15.12
CA LYS A 85 14.18 3.39 15.44
C LYS A 85 15.17 3.76 14.36
N ALA A 86 15.80 2.76 13.72
CA ALA A 86 16.87 2.97 12.74
C ALA A 86 16.36 3.52 11.40
N PHE A 87 15.20 3.08 10.92
CA PHE A 87 14.73 3.46 9.59
C PHE A 87 13.22 3.76 9.47
N ILE A 88 12.33 3.17 10.29
CA ILE A 88 10.89 3.47 10.18
C ILE A 88 10.57 4.85 10.76
N ASP A 89 10.99 5.13 11.99
CA ASP A 89 10.76 6.43 12.63
C ASP A 89 11.41 7.60 11.86
N PRO A 90 12.65 7.50 11.37
CA PRO A 90 13.23 8.51 10.48
C PRO A 90 12.44 8.71 9.18
N TYR A 91 11.93 7.63 8.59
CA TYR A 91 11.10 7.70 7.38
C TYR A 91 9.77 8.43 7.64
N ILE A 92 9.07 8.11 8.73
CA ILE A 92 7.84 8.80 9.15
C ILE A 92 8.13 10.30 9.36
N ASN A 93 9.19 10.62 10.09
CA ASN A 93 9.60 12.00 10.35
C ASN A 93 9.96 12.75 9.06
N ALA A 94 10.60 12.09 8.09
CA ALA A 94 10.91 12.67 6.78
C ALA A 94 9.63 13.04 6.01
N ASN A 95 8.61 12.17 6.02
CA ASN A 95 7.33 12.45 5.39
C ASN A 95 6.62 13.65 6.06
N ASN A 96 6.61 13.73 7.41
CA ASN A 96 6.07 14.90 8.13
C ASN A 96 6.79 16.20 7.70
N LYS A 97 8.14 16.19 7.70
CA LYS A 97 8.94 17.36 7.28
C LYS A 97 8.68 17.75 5.83
N GLN A 98 8.46 16.78 4.95
CA GLN A 98 8.13 17.05 3.55
C GLN A 98 6.79 17.79 3.42
N PHE A 99 5.75 17.39 4.15
CA PHE A 99 4.48 18.12 4.17
C PHE A 99 4.66 19.55 4.69
N VAL A 100 5.42 19.73 5.78
CA VAL A 100 5.73 21.08 6.31
C VAL A 100 6.49 21.92 5.29
N ALA A 101 7.47 21.35 4.60
CA ALA A 101 8.24 22.05 3.57
C ALA A 101 7.37 22.46 2.35
N MET A 102 6.30 21.74 2.08
CA MET A 102 5.29 22.11 1.08
C MET A 102 4.25 23.13 1.59
N GLY A 103 4.39 23.61 2.82
CA GLY A 103 3.49 24.61 3.40
C GLY A 103 2.23 24.03 4.06
N ALA A 104 2.19 22.74 4.35
CA ALA A 104 1.09 22.09 5.07
C ALA A 104 1.34 22.02 6.58
N ASP A 105 0.27 21.83 7.36
CA ASP A 105 0.28 21.50 8.79
C ASP A 105 -0.16 20.03 8.96
N PRO A 106 0.77 19.06 8.92
CA PRO A 106 0.43 17.66 8.98
C PRO A 106 -0.07 17.24 10.37
N LYS A 107 -1.10 16.41 10.40
CA LYS A 107 -1.65 15.79 11.62
C LYS A 107 -1.36 14.29 11.56
N GLN A 108 -0.58 13.81 12.50
CA GLN A 108 -0.25 12.38 12.60
C GLN A 108 -1.15 11.69 13.62
N SER A 109 -1.66 10.53 13.26
CA SER A 109 -2.43 9.64 14.14
C SER A 109 -1.98 8.19 13.98
N PRO A 110 -2.05 7.35 15.04
CA PRO A 110 -1.86 5.91 14.91
C PRO A 110 -2.85 5.30 13.92
N ASP A 111 -2.42 4.29 13.20
CA ASP A 111 -3.23 3.50 12.28
C ASP A 111 -2.74 2.05 12.29
N ALA A 112 -3.52 1.13 11.72
CA ALA A 112 -3.17 -0.28 11.62
C ALA A 112 -3.73 -0.88 10.33
N SER A 113 -3.07 -1.93 9.83
CA SER A 113 -3.46 -2.63 8.61
C SER A 113 -2.99 -4.09 8.65
N GLU A 114 -3.01 -4.73 7.49
CA GLU A 114 -2.36 -6.02 7.23
C GLU A 114 -1.44 -5.90 6.01
N ILE A 115 -0.33 -6.62 6.04
CA ILE A 115 0.62 -6.76 4.93
C ILE A 115 0.89 -8.24 4.72
N GLY A 116 0.48 -8.81 3.58
CA GLY A 116 0.66 -10.24 3.30
C GLY A 116 0.03 -11.16 4.35
N GLY A 117 -1.11 -10.77 4.93
CA GLY A 117 -1.78 -11.53 6.00
C GLY A 117 -1.18 -11.34 7.40
N VAL A 118 -0.17 -10.48 7.57
CA VAL A 118 0.44 -10.16 8.87
C VAL A 118 -0.05 -8.82 9.37
N LYS A 119 -0.42 -8.74 10.65
CA LYS A 119 -0.80 -7.45 11.28
C LYS A 119 0.35 -6.46 11.16
N ALA A 120 0.02 -5.26 10.75
CA ALA A 120 0.95 -4.15 10.56
C ALA A 120 0.54 -2.97 11.43
N ASP A 121 1.49 -2.45 12.19
CA ASP A 121 1.34 -1.15 12.83
C ASP A 121 1.49 -0.05 11.78
N GLY A 122 0.91 1.11 12.04
CA GLY A 122 1.00 2.20 11.09
C GLY A 122 0.75 3.57 11.66
N VAL A 123 0.90 4.56 10.80
CA VAL A 123 0.53 5.95 11.04
C VAL A 123 -0.16 6.52 9.81
N ASN A 124 -1.13 7.38 10.06
CA ASN A 124 -1.73 8.24 9.05
C ASN A 124 -1.25 9.68 9.28
N ILE A 125 -0.62 10.27 8.26
CA ILE A 125 -0.19 11.67 8.25
C ILE A 125 -1.13 12.41 7.32
N ALA A 126 -2.17 13.06 7.87
CA ALA A 126 -3.12 13.83 7.09
C ALA A 126 -2.64 15.27 6.95
N ALA A 127 -2.79 15.84 5.75
CA ALA A 127 -2.40 17.21 5.46
C ALA A 127 -3.31 17.83 4.40
N SER A 128 -3.31 19.18 4.30
CA SER A 128 -3.99 19.88 3.22
C SER A 128 -2.98 20.76 2.49
N LEU A 129 -2.93 20.63 1.17
CA LEU A 129 -2.06 21.41 0.28
C LEU A 129 -2.92 22.19 -0.71
N GLY A 130 -2.85 23.52 -0.67
CA GLY A 130 -3.66 24.36 -1.56
C GLY A 130 -5.17 24.11 -1.44
N GLY A 131 -5.66 23.75 -0.26
CA GLY A 131 -7.09 23.40 -0.03
C GLY A 131 -7.47 21.97 -0.40
N VAL A 132 -6.56 21.16 -0.92
CA VAL A 132 -6.79 19.75 -1.23
C VAL A 132 -6.31 18.89 -0.06
N ALA A 133 -7.25 18.15 0.56
CA ALA A 133 -6.91 17.18 1.60
C ALA A 133 -6.24 15.95 1.00
N GLY A 134 -5.24 15.41 1.71
CA GLY A 134 -4.51 14.21 1.33
C GLY A 134 -3.78 13.60 2.52
N ALA A 135 -3.17 12.47 2.29
CA ALA A 135 -2.47 11.76 3.36
C ALA A 135 -1.25 10.98 2.85
N ALA A 136 -0.35 10.68 3.80
CA ALA A 136 0.60 9.58 3.73
C ALA A 136 0.22 8.54 4.78
N LYS A 137 -0.21 7.36 4.34
CA LYS A 137 -0.50 6.21 5.21
C LYS A 137 0.70 5.28 5.15
N ILE A 138 1.36 5.10 6.29
CA ILE A 138 2.61 4.32 6.38
C ILE A 138 2.36 3.16 7.33
N TYR A 139 2.55 1.93 6.85
CA TYR A 139 2.37 0.71 7.64
C TYR A 139 3.65 -0.12 7.60
N TRP A 140 3.95 -0.82 8.70
CA TRP A 140 5.11 -1.70 8.78
C TRP A 140 4.79 -2.99 9.51
N ALA A 141 5.41 -4.07 9.07
CA ALA A 141 5.33 -5.39 9.68
C ALA A 141 6.63 -6.15 9.52
N LEU A 142 6.83 -7.15 10.37
CA LEU A 142 7.81 -8.20 10.15
C LEU A 142 7.10 -9.36 9.41
N VAL A 143 7.36 -9.48 8.11
CA VAL A 143 6.79 -10.55 7.27
C VAL A 143 7.88 -11.61 7.05
N GLY A 144 7.69 -12.82 7.60
CA GLY A 144 8.79 -13.76 7.72
C GLY A 144 9.89 -13.19 8.61
N GLN A 145 11.07 -13.04 8.06
CA GLN A 145 12.23 -12.44 8.75
C GLN A 145 12.67 -11.09 8.13
N ARG A 146 11.78 -10.44 7.38
CA ARG A 146 12.09 -9.17 6.70
C ARG A 146 11.12 -8.07 7.13
N VAL A 147 11.66 -6.90 7.42
CA VAL A 147 10.82 -5.72 7.66
C VAL A 147 10.29 -5.21 6.33
N VAL A 148 8.99 -5.06 6.28
CA VAL A 148 8.26 -4.48 5.16
C VAL A 148 7.66 -3.16 5.61
N VAL A 149 7.80 -2.11 4.79
CA VAL A 149 7.10 -0.84 4.95
C VAL A 149 6.30 -0.57 3.68
N LEU A 150 4.99 -0.40 3.82
CA LEU A 150 4.12 0.02 2.74
C LEU A 150 3.65 1.45 2.99
N THR A 151 3.72 2.29 1.97
CA THR A 151 3.22 3.66 2.03
C THR A 151 2.23 3.92 0.91
N LEU A 152 1.08 4.49 1.25
CA LEU A 152 0.12 5.03 0.31
C LEU A 152 0.11 6.56 0.45
N PHE A 153 0.40 7.28 -0.63
CA PHE A 153 0.49 8.74 -0.63
C PHE A 153 -0.35 9.33 -1.75
N GLY A 154 -1.16 10.35 -1.43
CA GLY A 154 -1.94 11.07 -2.43
C GLY A 154 -3.08 11.90 -1.84
N PRO A 155 -3.86 12.59 -2.71
CA PRO A 155 -5.10 13.25 -2.32
C PRO A 155 -6.16 12.26 -1.84
N ASP A 156 -6.97 12.64 -0.84
CA ASP A 156 -8.01 11.79 -0.28
C ASP A 156 -9.00 11.22 -1.31
N PRO A 157 -9.48 11.98 -2.31
CA PRO A 157 -10.35 11.45 -3.34
C PRO A 157 -9.70 10.30 -4.13
N GLU A 158 -8.40 10.44 -4.46
CA GLU A 158 -7.67 9.42 -5.21
C GLU A 158 -7.34 8.22 -4.32
N ILE A 159 -6.96 8.42 -3.06
CA ILE A 159 -6.80 7.34 -2.07
C ILE A 159 -8.09 6.51 -1.97
N LYS A 160 -9.24 7.16 -1.86
CA LYS A 160 -10.54 6.48 -1.79
C LYS A 160 -10.88 5.74 -3.09
N LYS A 161 -10.68 6.38 -4.22
CA LYS A 161 -10.98 5.82 -5.55
C LYS A 161 -10.13 4.58 -5.85
N PHE A 162 -8.85 4.58 -5.46
CA PHE A 162 -7.90 3.51 -5.71
C PHE A 162 -7.64 2.60 -4.49
N ALA A 163 -8.52 2.64 -3.49
CA ALA A 163 -8.47 1.70 -2.37
C ALA A 163 -8.38 0.22 -2.81
N PRO A 164 -9.09 -0.24 -3.86
CA PRO A 164 -8.93 -1.62 -4.34
C PRO A 164 -7.52 -1.96 -4.83
N VAL A 165 -6.79 -1.00 -5.41
CA VAL A 165 -5.40 -1.20 -5.85
C VAL A 165 -4.47 -1.31 -4.65
N TRP A 166 -4.65 -0.45 -3.65
CA TRP A 166 -3.93 -0.55 -2.39
C TRP A 166 -4.15 -1.92 -1.74
N ASP A 167 -5.41 -2.36 -1.68
CA ASP A 167 -5.76 -3.67 -1.12
C ASP A 167 -5.13 -4.82 -1.92
N GLN A 168 -5.13 -4.75 -3.26
CA GLN A 168 -4.49 -5.74 -4.12
C GLN A 168 -3.00 -5.86 -3.79
N VAL A 169 -2.26 -4.74 -3.74
CA VAL A 169 -0.81 -4.75 -3.46
C VAL A 169 -0.54 -5.34 -2.07
N ARG A 170 -1.20 -4.83 -1.02
CA ARG A 170 -0.90 -5.23 0.36
C ARG A 170 -1.29 -6.68 0.67
N THR A 171 -2.38 -7.20 0.05
CA THR A 171 -2.87 -8.56 0.33
C THR A 171 -2.17 -9.62 -0.51
N SER A 172 -1.74 -9.28 -1.73
CA SER A 172 -0.98 -10.20 -2.59
C SER A 172 0.51 -10.27 -2.26
N LEU A 173 1.01 -9.35 -1.41
CA LEU A 173 2.42 -9.32 -1.05
C LEU A 173 2.85 -10.61 -0.36
N LYS A 174 3.87 -11.25 -0.91
CA LYS A 174 4.52 -12.44 -0.32
C LYS A 174 6.01 -12.17 -0.22
N ILE A 175 6.57 -12.58 0.91
CA ILE A 175 8.00 -12.44 1.20
C ILE A 175 8.55 -13.84 1.43
N GLU A 176 9.54 -14.20 0.63
CA GLU A 176 10.36 -15.39 0.91
C GLU A 176 11.47 -15.00 1.90
N ASP A 177 11.73 -15.88 2.84
CA ASP A 177 12.84 -15.69 3.77
C ASP A 177 14.17 -15.63 2.99
N PRO A 178 15.11 -14.76 3.39
CA PRO A 178 16.41 -14.69 2.75
C PRO A 178 17.09 -16.07 2.82
N LYS A 179 17.60 -16.57 1.70
CA LYS A 179 18.38 -17.81 1.71
C LYS A 179 19.56 -17.66 2.70
N PRO A 180 19.86 -18.69 3.51
CA PRO A 180 21.07 -18.67 4.32
C PRO A 180 22.28 -18.35 3.43
N ALA A 181 23.14 -17.45 3.89
CA ALA A 181 24.43 -17.27 3.20
C ALA A 181 25.11 -18.64 3.09
N ALA A 182 25.55 -18.99 1.88
CA ALA A 182 26.31 -20.23 1.69
C ALA A 182 27.49 -20.19 2.65
N SER A 183 27.59 -21.23 3.48
CA SER A 183 28.81 -21.37 4.35
C SER A 183 30.03 -21.32 3.45
N PRO A 184 31.06 -20.54 3.79
CA PRO A 184 32.29 -20.53 3.01
C PRO A 184 32.79 -21.97 2.91
N SER A 185 33.01 -22.46 1.69
CA SER A 185 33.65 -23.76 1.48
C SER A 185 34.99 -23.75 2.21
N PRO A 186 35.30 -24.81 2.98
CA PRO A 186 36.64 -24.90 3.56
C PRO A 186 37.66 -24.82 2.42
N SER A 187 38.54 -23.84 2.50
CA SER A 187 39.71 -23.73 1.58
C SER A 187 40.57 -24.98 1.72
N PRO A 188 41.05 -25.56 0.62
CA PRO A 188 41.89 -26.74 0.60
C PRO A 188 43.21 -26.52 1.30
#